data_a89d41b934b05cd9f94babf0750d0ce7
#
_entry.id   a89d41b934b05cd9f94babf0750d0ce7
#
_cell.length_a   1.000
_cell.length_b   1.000
_cell.length_c   1.000
_cell.angle_alpha   90.00
_cell.angle_beta   90.00
_cell.angle_gamma   90.00
#
_symmetry.space_group_name_H-M   'P 1'
#
loop_
_entity.id
_entity.type
_entity.pdbx_description
1 polymer ?
#
loop_
_entity_poly.entity_id
_entity_poly.type
_entity_poly.pdbx_seq_one_letter_code
_entity_poly.pdbx_strand_id
1 'polypeptide(L)'
;MTQNTTDQFFKNPVLGHPAGLFVLFFTEMWERFSFYGMRSLLILFLTTSTINGGWEWTRENASALFGSYVGLVYLSTMLGGYFADKVIGFRWAVVLGASLMTLGHAAMAVETEFSIYLGLVLLVFGNGFFKPNMISIISEMYKDRSEKKDGAYTLFYMGVNAGAFFGILLCGYLGEKVGWSYGFGLAGIFMFFGMLQFWLSQNIFGYIGVKPSAASKAKAEALDTDKRNPFTPIQLGVIALTCVLGLLWILNDPASKISGGKINIFGFLGDNGNTIAILMALVLFILLLVYRFTKYSQITKEKLMAVTFFAFLTIFFWAIFEQSPNSLTIFASDYTNRVLEGNWSLTFLVVNSLITILPLAIITWVLTLLFKQTFKKYTLASVILSCSFVIIWIIAIWMLAKDYYTAGYLSLSDGTLAFLKIDKVTAPLNEVPATWFSTLNSLFIISLAPLFSKWWESKYNPSANLKYGIGMSLLALGMACVAFGASGIEPGAKTASVSIIWLILVYLFYTMAELCISPVGLSYVSKLVPARMIAFMFGVWYLAVAIGMKGAGMFGENIDKIANEHGLSYFFWMLTLISIIVAVFSVVMSPVIKKLMHGVR
;
A
#
# COMPACT_ATOMS: atom_id res chain seq x y z
N MET A 1 -43.85 0.75 -0.97
CA MET A 1 -42.37 0.68 -1.22
C MET A 1 -41.70 1.59 -0.22
N THR A 2 -41.15 1.04 0.86
CA THR A 2 -40.36 1.80 1.83
C THR A 2 -39.15 2.37 1.08
N GLN A 3 -39.03 3.69 1.03
CA GLN A 3 -37.83 4.35 0.53
C GLN A 3 -36.61 3.77 1.28
N ASN A 4 -35.68 3.14 0.53
CA ASN A 4 -34.41 2.68 1.07
C ASN A 4 -33.56 3.92 1.38
N THR A 5 -33.81 4.54 2.52
CA THR A 5 -33.02 5.69 3.00
C THR A 5 -31.84 5.17 3.81
N THR A 6 -30.69 5.84 3.69
CA THR A 6 -29.47 5.51 4.45
C THR A 6 -29.68 5.67 5.96
N ASP A 7 -30.74 6.36 6.40
CA ASP A 7 -31.07 6.58 7.81
C ASP A 7 -31.20 5.30 8.63
N GLN A 8 -31.62 4.18 8.01
CA GLN A 8 -31.71 2.90 8.71
C GLN A 8 -30.37 2.41 9.29
N PHE A 9 -29.24 2.80 8.67
CA PHE A 9 -27.91 2.41 9.14
C PHE A 9 -27.47 3.20 10.38
N PHE A 10 -28.07 4.39 10.62
CA PHE A 10 -27.74 5.27 11.73
C PHE A 10 -28.63 5.11 12.97
N LYS A 11 -29.56 4.15 12.98
CA LYS A 11 -30.47 3.92 14.13
C LYS A 11 -29.73 3.54 15.42
N ASN A 12 -28.65 2.75 15.30
CA ASN A 12 -27.84 2.30 16.42
C ASN A 12 -26.36 2.60 16.13
N PRO A 13 -25.89 3.83 16.32
CA PRO A 13 -24.54 4.22 15.96
C PRO A 13 -23.51 3.71 16.96
N VAL A 14 -22.30 3.42 16.47
CA VAL A 14 -21.06 3.23 17.23
C VAL A 14 -20.22 4.49 17.01
N LEU A 15 -19.85 5.20 18.08
CA LEU A 15 -19.12 6.48 17.99
C LEU A 15 -19.73 7.47 16.98
N GLY A 16 -21.07 7.51 16.87
CA GLY A 16 -21.79 8.41 15.96
C GLY A 16 -21.87 7.95 14.49
N HIS A 17 -21.33 6.79 14.15
CA HIS A 17 -21.31 6.20 12.81
C HIS A 17 -22.04 4.84 12.77
N PRO A 18 -22.50 4.38 11.58
CA PRO A 18 -23.14 3.07 11.45
C PRO A 18 -22.20 1.93 11.89
N ALA A 19 -22.76 0.90 12.54
CA ALA A 19 -21.99 -0.29 12.92
C ALA A 19 -21.33 -0.97 11.70
N GLY A 20 -21.94 -0.88 10.52
CA GLY A 20 -21.35 -1.37 9.26
C GLY A 20 -19.99 -0.73 8.92
N LEU A 21 -19.76 0.54 9.28
CA LEU A 21 -18.46 1.17 9.08
C LEU A 21 -17.36 0.46 9.88
N PHE A 22 -17.65 0.03 11.10
CA PHE A 22 -16.67 -0.67 11.95
C PHE A 22 -16.47 -2.12 11.49
N VAL A 23 -17.47 -2.75 10.89
CA VAL A 23 -17.26 -4.02 10.16
C VAL A 23 -16.25 -3.83 9.04
N LEU A 24 -16.39 -2.77 8.23
CA LEU A 24 -15.43 -2.43 7.17
C LEU A 24 -14.06 -2.06 7.74
N PHE A 25 -14.01 -1.28 8.83
CA PHE A 25 -12.78 -0.92 9.53
C PHE A 25 -11.95 -2.14 9.93
N PHE A 26 -12.56 -3.12 10.60
CA PHE A 26 -11.84 -4.33 11.02
C PHE A 26 -11.46 -5.23 9.84
N THR A 27 -12.33 -5.33 8.82
CA THR A 27 -12.02 -6.09 7.60
C THR A 27 -10.83 -5.49 6.85
N GLU A 28 -10.81 -4.17 6.68
CA GLU A 28 -9.70 -3.45 6.05
C GLU A 28 -8.43 -3.54 6.91
N MET A 29 -8.56 -3.43 8.23
CA MET A 29 -7.43 -3.55 9.16
C MET A 29 -6.72 -4.91 8.97
N TRP A 30 -7.46 -6.02 8.88
CA TRP A 30 -6.87 -7.34 8.66
C TRP A 30 -6.30 -7.51 7.25
N GLU A 31 -6.93 -6.92 6.26
CA GLU A 31 -6.39 -6.91 4.90
C GLU A 31 -5.09 -6.11 4.83
N ARG A 32 -5.05 -4.92 5.41
CA ARG A 32 -3.82 -4.12 5.46
C ARG A 32 -2.73 -4.79 6.29
N PHE A 33 -3.11 -5.44 7.40
CA PHE A 33 -2.20 -6.28 8.18
C PHE A 33 -1.51 -7.32 7.29
N SER A 34 -2.29 -8.07 6.52
CA SER A 34 -1.78 -9.13 5.67
C SER A 34 -0.93 -8.59 4.51
N PHE A 35 -1.39 -7.55 3.83
CA PHE A 35 -0.71 -6.96 2.69
C PHE A 35 0.64 -6.33 3.08
N TYR A 36 0.65 -5.43 4.07
CA TYR A 36 1.88 -4.76 4.48
C TYR A 36 2.83 -5.69 5.24
N GLY A 37 2.31 -6.64 6.02
CA GLY A 37 3.11 -7.65 6.69
C GLY A 37 3.87 -8.52 5.69
N MET A 38 3.21 -9.08 4.69
CA MET A 38 3.84 -9.86 3.63
C MET A 38 4.82 -9.01 2.82
N ARG A 39 4.41 -7.80 2.42
CA ARG A 39 5.21 -6.91 1.56
C ARG A 39 6.54 -6.51 2.21
N SER A 40 6.56 -6.31 3.54
CA SER A 40 7.78 -5.97 4.27
C SER A 40 8.79 -7.11 4.31
N LEU A 41 8.32 -8.35 4.23
CA LEU A 41 9.16 -9.55 4.26
C LEU A 41 9.70 -9.94 2.88
N LEU A 42 8.98 -9.64 1.80
CA LEU A 42 9.24 -10.25 0.48
C LEU A 42 10.68 -10.03 0.00
N ILE A 43 11.19 -8.80 0.05
CA ILE A 43 12.56 -8.50 -0.40
C ILE A 43 13.59 -9.22 0.47
N LEU A 44 13.43 -9.17 1.79
CA LEU A 44 14.37 -9.83 2.71
C LEU A 44 14.36 -11.35 2.51
N PHE A 45 13.19 -11.97 2.40
CA PHE A 45 13.08 -13.40 2.12
C PHE A 45 13.81 -13.80 0.83
N LEU A 46 13.64 -13.03 -0.23
CA LEU A 46 14.27 -13.32 -1.52
C LEU A 46 15.79 -13.13 -1.50
N THR A 47 16.30 -12.16 -0.75
CA THR A 47 17.73 -11.80 -0.74
C THR A 47 18.54 -12.42 0.40
N THR A 48 17.89 -12.85 1.47
CA THR A 48 18.55 -13.51 2.60
C THR A 48 19.19 -14.83 2.16
N SER A 49 20.34 -15.16 2.76
CA SER A 49 21.08 -16.38 2.48
C SER A 49 20.25 -17.65 2.72
N THR A 50 20.53 -18.71 1.98
CA THR A 50 19.86 -20.02 2.13
C THR A 50 20.09 -20.64 3.51
N ILE A 51 21.23 -20.37 4.15
CA ILE A 51 21.51 -20.80 5.53
C ILE A 51 20.49 -20.24 6.52
N ASN A 52 19.99 -19.03 6.27
CA ASN A 52 18.97 -18.35 7.08
C ASN A 52 17.55 -18.52 6.50
N GLY A 53 17.34 -19.53 5.67
CA GLY A 53 16.05 -19.90 5.10
C GLY A 53 15.54 -19.00 3.98
N GLY A 54 16.35 -18.06 3.47
CA GLY A 54 16.01 -17.24 2.30
C GLY A 54 16.37 -17.93 0.98
N TRP A 55 16.21 -17.20 -0.13
CA TRP A 55 16.49 -17.72 -1.47
C TRP A 55 17.81 -17.25 -2.08
N GLU A 56 18.52 -16.37 -1.40
CA GLU A 56 19.82 -15.85 -1.83
C GLU A 56 19.83 -15.26 -3.26
N TRP A 57 18.70 -14.69 -3.66
CA TRP A 57 18.59 -14.02 -4.96
C TRP A 57 19.41 -12.73 -4.98
N THR A 58 19.84 -12.35 -6.18
CA THR A 58 20.40 -11.02 -6.39
C THR A 58 19.34 -9.96 -6.08
N ARG A 59 19.77 -8.80 -5.60
CA ARG A 59 18.87 -7.65 -5.34
C ARG A 59 18.16 -7.20 -6.62
N GLU A 60 18.79 -7.37 -7.79
CA GLU A 60 18.19 -7.14 -9.10
C GLU A 60 16.95 -7.99 -9.32
N ASN A 61 17.07 -9.33 -9.19
CA ASN A 61 15.96 -10.25 -9.40
C ASN A 61 14.83 -10.04 -8.38
N ALA A 62 15.17 -9.83 -7.12
CA ALA A 62 14.20 -9.60 -6.05
C ALA A 62 13.43 -8.28 -6.29
N SER A 63 14.12 -7.20 -6.66
CA SER A 63 13.49 -5.90 -6.94
C SER A 63 12.66 -5.92 -8.23
N ALA A 64 13.07 -6.67 -9.25
CA ALA A 64 12.30 -6.86 -10.48
C ALA A 64 10.95 -7.54 -10.21
N LEU A 65 10.98 -8.62 -9.42
CA LEU A 65 9.75 -9.33 -8.99
C LEU A 65 8.87 -8.43 -8.13
N PHE A 66 9.45 -7.78 -7.12
CA PHE A 66 8.76 -6.87 -6.22
C PHE A 66 8.05 -5.74 -6.99
N GLY A 67 8.76 -5.01 -7.84
CA GLY A 67 8.20 -3.90 -8.62
C GLY A 67 7.07 -4.34 -9.55
N SER A 68 7.21 -5.52 -10.20
CA SER A 68 6.16 -6.09 -11.05
C SER A 68 4.94 -6.51 -10.24
N TYR A 69 5.14 -7.14 -9.09
CA TYR A 69 4.06 -7.52 -8.17
C TYR A 69 3.24 -6.29 -7.72
N VAL A 70 3.91 -5.26 -7.16
CA VAL A 70 3.18 -4.07 -6.66
C VAL A 70 2.51 -3.30 -7.80
N GLY A 71 3.14 -3.20 -8.97
CA GLY A 71 2.54 -2.60 -10.16
C GLY A 71 1.27 -3.32 -10.60
N LEU A 72 1.30 -4.66 -10.66
CA LEU A 72 0.14 -5.48 -11.00
C LEU A 72 -0.98 -5.39 -9.97
N VAL A 73 -0.67 -5.26 -8.67
CA VAL A 73 -1.67 -5.04 -7.61
C VAL A 73 -2.52 -3.81 -7.89
N TYR A 74 -1.90 -2.69 -8.31
CA TYR A 74 -2.66 -1.48 -8.64
C TYR A 74 -3.42 -1.57 -9.97
N LEU A 75 -2.85 -2.22 -10.99
CA LEU A 75 -3.55 -2.46 -12.26
C LEU A 75 -4.77 -3.36 -12.09
N SER A 76 -4.70 -4.38 -11.23
CA SER A 76 -5.79 -5.32 -10.99
C SER A 76 -7.04 -4.66 -10.38
N THR A 77 -6.89 -3.53 -9.67
CA THR A 77 -8.02 -2.80 -9.07
C THR A 77 -9.01 -2.28 -10.13
N MET A 78 -8.55 -1.97 -11.32
CA MET A 78 -9.40 -1.53 -12.43
C MET A 78 -10.33 -2.67 -12.90
N LEU A 79 -9.79 -3.88 -13.00
CA LEU A 79 -10.57 -5.07 -13.38
C LEU A 79 -11.56 -5.45 -12.29
N GLY A 80 -11.10 -5.51 -11.04
CA GLY A 80 -11.94 -5.90 -9.91
C GLY A 80 -13.11 -4.95 -9.68
N GLY A 81 -12.89 -3.64 -9.81
CA GLY A 81 -13.96 -2.64 -9.76
C GLY A 81 -15.00 -2.84 -10.87
N TYR A 82 -14.55 -3.04 -12.10
CA TYR A 82 -15.44 -3.29 -13.24
C TYR A 82 -16.33 -4.54 -13.05
N PHE A 83 -15.72 -5.67 -12.63
CA PHE A 83 -16.48 -6.90 -12.38
C PHE A 83 -17.49 -6.74 -11.23
N ALA A 84 -17.11 -6.02 -10.18
CA ALA A 84 -18.00 -5.74 -9.06
C ALA A 84 -19.21 -4.90 -9.50
N ASP A 85 -18.98 -3.83 -10.27
CA ASP A 85 -20.03 -2.94 -10.74
C ASP A 85 -21.02 -3.62 -11.70
N LYS A 86 -20.53 -4.53 -12.56
CA LYS A 86 -21.32 -5.06 -13.67
C LYS A 86 -21.85 -6.47 -13.44
N VAL A 87 -21.16 -7.29 -12.62
CA VAL A 87 -21.39 -8.74 -12.58
C VAL A 87 -21.81 -9.26 -11.20
N ILE A 88 -20.94 -9.06 -10.18
CA ILE A 88 -21.07 -9.78 -8.89
C ILE A 88 -21.56 -8.92 -7.72
N GLY A 89 -21.47 -7.59 -7.81
CA GLY A 89 -21.74 -6.65 -6.71
C GLY A 89 -20.56 -6.50 -5.74
N PHE A 90 -20.52 -5.38 -5.01
CA PHE A 90 -19.38 -5.01 -4.17
C PHE A 90 -19.10 -6.02 -3.05
N ARG A 91 -20.15 -6.56 -2.40
CA ARG A 91 -19.98 -7.48 -1.28
C ARG A 91 -19.30 -8.78 -1.68
N TRP A 92 -19.77 -9.41 -2.76
CA TRP A 92 -19.19 -10.66 -3.23
C TRP A 92 -17.80 -10.44 -3.84
N ALA A 93 -17.55 -9.25 -4.41
CA ALA A 93 -16.20 -8.89 -4.85
C ALA A 93 -15.22 -8.80 -3.67
N VAL A 94 -15.65 -8.21 -2.53
CA VAL A 94 -14.82 -8.19 -1.30
C VAL A 94 -14.58 -9.60 -0.78
N VAL A 95 -15.60 -10.47 -0.70
CA VAL A 95 -15.44 -11.87 -0.24
C VAL A 95 -14.51 -12.64 -1.15
N LEU A 96 -14.70 -12.55 -2.47
CA LEU A 96 -13.83 -13.20 -3.46
C LEU A 96 -12.39 -12.72 -3.32
N GLY A 97 -12.19 -11.39 -3.26
CA GLY A 97 -10.87 -10.80 -3.09
C GLY A 97 -10.17 -11.27 -1.82
N ALA A 98 -10.88 -11.24 -0.70
CA ALA A 98 -10.37 -11.71 0.59
C ALA A 98 -10.03 -13.21 0.58
N SER A 99 -10.84 -14.03 -0.08
CA SER A 99 -10.58 -15.47 -0.24
C SER A 99 -9.31 -15.74 -1.05
N LEU A 100 -9.15 -15.04 -2.18
CA LEU A 100 -7.94 -15.16 -3.01
C LEU A 100 -6.70 -14.72 -2.25
N MET A 101 -6.79 -13.64 -1.46
CA MET A 101 -5.66 -13.17 -0.65
C MET A 101 -5.32 -14.14 0.46
N THR A 102 -6.30 -14.73 1.12
CA THR A 102 -6.09 -15.78 2.14
C THR A 102 -5.33 -16.98 1.56
N LEU A 103 -5.78 -17.47 0.40
CA LEU A 103 -5.12 -18.57 -0.30
C LEU A 103 -3.72 -18.17 -0.79
N GLY A 104 -3.54 -16.92 -1.22
CA GLY A 104 -2.27 -16.37 -1.65
C GLY A 104 -1.23 -16.39 -0.52
N HIS A 105 -1.59 -15.89 0.67
CA HIS A 105 -0.69 -15.94 1.82
C HIS A 105 -0.42 -17.37 2.31
N ALA A 106 -1.43 -18.24 2.27
CA ALA A 106 -1.25 -19.66 2.61
C ALA A 106 -0.27 -20.35 1.63
N ALA A 107 -0.35 -20.04 0.33
CA ALA A 107 0.60 -20.53 -0.65
C ALA A 107 2.02 -20.02 -0.36
N MET A 108 2.19 -18.73 -0.05
CA MET A 108 3.50 -18.15 0.26
C MET A 108 4.14 -18.79 1.51
N ALA A 109 3.34 -19.18 2.50
CA ALA A 109 3.83 -19.84 3.70
C ALA A 109 4.44 -21.24 3.45
N VAL A 110 4.25 -21.81 2.25
CA VAL A 110 4.87 -23.10 1.85
C VAL A 110 6.31 -22.92 1.36
N GLU A 111 6.73 -21.70 0.98
CA GLU A 111 8.10 -21.28 0.61
C GLU A 111 8.71 -22.02 -0.60
N THR A 112 7.93 -22.72 -1.42
CA THR A 112 8.43 -23.26 -2.68
C THR A 112 8.34 -22.23 -3.80
N GLU A 113 9.17 -22.35 -4.82
CA GLU A 113 9.18 -21.40 -5.95
C GLU A 113 7.78 -21.28 -6.60
N PHE A 114 7.14 -22.42 -6.88
CA PHE A 114 5.79 -22.45 -7.43
C PHE A 114 4.78 -21.79 -6.48
N SER A 115 4.85 -22.08 -5.18
CA SER A 115 3.87 -21.57 -4.21
C SER A 115 4.01 -20.06 -3.96
N ILE A 116 5.22 -19.52 -4.02
CA ILE A 116 5.46 -18.07 -3.93
C ILE A 116 4.87 -17.35 -5.15
N TYR A 117 5.15 -17.83 -6.39
CA TYR A 117 4.56 -17.22 -7.59
C TYR A 117 3.03 -17.33 -7.60
N LEU A 118 2.48 -18.50 -7.25
CA LEU A 118 1.04 -18.70 -7.12
C LEU A 118 0.46 -17.73 -6.09
N GLY A 119 1.11 -17.61 -4.94
CA GLY A 119 0.71 -16.69 -3.88
C GLY A 119 0.66 -15.24 -4.36
N LEU A 120 1.71 -14.75 -5.03
CA LEU A 120 1.74 -13.39 -5.58
C LEU A 120 0.64 -13.15 -6.61
N VAL A 121 0.37 -14.10 -7.51
CA VAL A 121 -0.73 -14.00 -8.49
C VAL A 121 -2.08 -13.92 -7.79
N LEU A 122 -2.34 -14.77 -6.80
CA LEU A 122 -3.58 -14.77 -6.02
C LEU A 122 -3.76 -13.44 -5.26
N LEU A 123 -2.67 -12.88 -4.72
CA LEU A 123 -2.69 -11.59 -4.03
C LEU A 123 -2.97 -10.42 -4.99
N VAL A 124 -2.42 -10.45 -6.21
CA VAL A 124 -2.72 -9.44 -7.24
C VAL A 124 -4.21 -9.41 -7.56
N PHE A 125 -4.81 -10.56 -7.89
CA PHE A 125 -6.23 -10.62 -8.19
C PHE A 125 -7.09 -10.35 -6.95
N GLY A 126 -6.70 -10.89 -5.79
CA GLY A 126 -7.40 -10.70 -4.53
C GLY A 126 -7.52 -9.22 -4.15
N ASN A 127 -6.42 -8.48 -4.19
CA ASN A 127 -6.40 -7.06 -3.89
C ASN A 127 -7.23 -6.25 -4.92
N GLY A 128 -7.16 -6.66 -6.20
CA GLY A 128 -7.96 -6.06 -7.26
C GLY A 128 -9.46 -6.11 -6.99
N PHE A 129 -9.98 -7.26 -6.53
CA PHE A 129 -11.39 -7.40 -6.18
C PHE A 129 -11.74 -6.77 -4.82
N PHE A 130 -10.82 -6.69 -3.89
CA PHE A 130 -11.09 -6.21 -2.54
C PHE A 130 -11.10 -4.68 -2.44
N LYS A 131 -9.98 -4.05 -2.77
CA LYS A 131 -9.69 -2.64 -2.45
C LYS A 131 -10.70 -1.61 -2.98
N PRO A 132 -11.07 -1.59 -4.27
CA PRO A 132 -11.99 -0.57 -4.79
C PRO A 132 -13.39 -0.73 -4.21
N ASN A 133 -13.79 -1.93 -3.86
CA ASN A 133 -15.15 -2.25 -3.46
C ASN A 133 -15.45 -1.92 -2.00
N MET A 134 -14.46 -1.93 -1.12
CA MET A 134 -14.58 -1.45 0.26
C MET A 134 -14.96 0.03 0.30
N ILE A 135 -14.26 0.86 -0.47
CA ILE A 135 -14.52 2.31 -0.57
C ILE A 135 -15.90 2.57 -1.17
N SER A 136 -16.31 1.78 -2.16
CA SER A 136 -17.64 1.89 -2.77
C SER A 136 -18.76 1.64 -1.78
N ILE A 137 -18.63 0.63 -0.90
CA ILE A 137 -19.63 0.35 0.15
C ILE A 137 -19.73 1.53 1.12
N ILE A 138 -18.60 2.12 1.56
CA ILE A 138 -18.60 3.31 2.43
C ILE A 138 -19.31 4.48 1.71
N SER A 139 -18.93 4.75 0.47
CA SER A 139 -19.51 5.86 -0.31
C SER A 139 -21.03 5.78 -0.41
N GLU A 140 -21.57 4.58 -0.69
CA GLU A 140 -23.02 4.36 -0.77
C GLU A 140 -23.70 4.45 0.60
N MET A 141 -23.06 4.01 1.70
CA MET A 141 -23.58 4.08 3.07
C MET A 141 -23.80 5.52 3.53
N TYR A 142 -22.97 6.46 3.07
CA TYR A 142 -23.02 7.89 3.44
C TYR A 142 -23.61 8.79 2.34
N LYS A 143 -24.29 8.23 1.35
CA LYS A 143 -24.81 8.98 0.20
C LYS A 143 -25.72 10.14 0.59
N ASP A 144 -26.61 9.94 1.57
CA ASP A 144 -27.56 10.94 2.07
C ASP A 144 -27.07 11.69 3.33
N ARG A 145 -25.82 11.43 3.75
CA ARG A 145 -25.18 11.98 4.96
C ARG A 145 -23.76 12.45 4.66
N SER A 146 -23.64 13.34 3.67
CA SER A 146 -22.34 13.86 3.20
C SER A 146 -21.54 14.56 4.29
N GLU A 147 -22.21 15.20 5.27
CA GLU A 147 -21.61 15.89 6.41
C GLU A 147 -20.82 14.95 7.35
N LYS A 148 -21.14 13.64 7.35
CA LYS A 148 -20.43 12.64 8.16
C LYS A 148 -19.43 11.80 7.37
N LYS A 149 -19.38 12.00 6.05
CA LYS A 149 -18.59 11.17 5.14
C LYS A 149 -17.09 11.30 5.39
N ASP A 150 -16.61 12.52 5.64
CA ASP A 150 -15.18 12.77 5.89
C ASP A 150 -14.71 12.09 7.18
N GLY A 151 -15.54 12.16 8.26
CA GLY A 151 -15.28 11.44 9.51
C GLY A 151 -15.23 9.92 9.31
N ALA A 152 -16.11 9.38 8.46
CA ALA A 152 -16.11 7.96 8.14
C ALA A 152 -14.83 7.52 7.43
N TYR A 153 -14.38 8.29 6.43
CA TYR A 153 -13.11 7.99 5.76
C TYR A 153 -11.91 8.13 6.68
N THR A 154 -11.92 9.11 7.60
CA THR A 154 -10.87 9.25 8.61
C THR A 154 -10.79 8.02 9.51
N LEU A 155 -11.93 7.53 10.03
CA LEU A 155 -11.96 6.31 10.83
C LEU A 155 -11.51 5.09 10.01
N PHE A 156 -11.97 4.95 8.78
CA PHE A 156 -11.54 3.87 7.90
C PHE A 156 -10.03 3.90 7.66
N TYR A 157 -9.47 5.08 7.43
CA TYR A 157 -8.03 5.27 7.23
C TYR A 157 -7.20 4.97 8.49
N MET A 158 -7.76 5.21 9.68
CA MET A 158 -7.15 4.74 10.94
C MET A 158 -7.04 3.21 10.96
N GLY A 159 -8.06 2.49 10.48
CA GLY A 159 -8.00 1.03 10.33
C GLY A 159 -6.90 0.58 9.37
N VAL A 160 -6.74 1.28 8.24
CA VAL A 160 -5.64 1.04 7.28
C VAL A 160 -4.28 1.13 7.96
N ASN A 161 -4.03 2.22 8.70
CA ASN A 161 -2.73 2.45 9.35
C ASN A 161 -2.49 1.51 10.54
N ALA A 162 -3.53 1.18 11.31
CA ALA A 162 -3.43 0.19 12.38
C ALA A 162 -3.07 -1.20 11.82
N GLY A 163 -3.72 -1.61 10.73
CA GLY A 163 -3.40 -2.85 10.04
C GLY A 163 -1.97 -2.86 9.50
N ALA A 164 -1.54 -1.80 8.83
CA ALA A 164 -0.17 -1.67 8.34
C ALA A 164 0.86 -1.75 9.48
N PHE A 165 0.63 -1.02 10.57
CA PHE A 165 1.51 -1.01 11.74
C PHE A 165 1.67 -2.41 12.34
N PHE A 166 0.57 -3.05 12.75
CA PHE A 166 0.63 -4.38 13.37
C PHE A 166 1.06 -5.47 12.38
N GLY A 167 0.72 -5.36 11.11
CA GLY A 167 1.14 -6.30 10.07
C GLY A 167 2.65 -6.32 9.91
N ILE A 168 3.27 -5.16 9.72
CA ILE A 168 4.73 -5.07 9.60
C ILE A 168 5.40 -5.48 10.92
N LEU A 169 4.87 -5.00 12.05
CA LEU A 169 5.44 -5.29 13.38
C LEU A 169 5.48 -6.79 13.65
N LEU A 170 4.36 -7.49 13.51
CA LEU A 170 4.23 -8.90 13.92
C LEU A 170 4.67 -9.88 12.84
N CYS A 171 4.28 -9.69 11.57
CA CYS A 171 4.75 -10.54 10.47
C CYS A 171 6.25 -10.35 10.26
N GLY A 172 6.75 -9.11 10.31
CA GLY A 172 8.18 -8.81 10.21
C GLY A 172 8.98 -9.48 11.30
N TYR A 173 8.53 -9.38 12.54
CA TYR A 173 9.18 -10.04 13.67
C TYR A 173 9.22 -11.56 13.53
N LEU A 174 8.08 -12.17 13.21
CA LEU A 174 8.03 -13.63 13.03
C LEU A 174 8.89 -14.07 11.84
N GLY A 175 8.86 -13.34 10.72
CA GLY A 175 9.69 -13.67 9.57
C GLY A 175 11.17 -13.63 9.87
N GLU A 176 11.66 -12.55 10.50
CA GLU A 176 13.10 -12.37 10.77
C GLU A 176 13.61 -13.16 11.99
N LYS A 177 12.80 -13.36 13.04
CA LYS A 177 13.24 -13.92 14.32
C LYS A 177 12.75 -15.35 14.61
N VAL A 178 11.85 -15.89 13.78
CA VAL A 178 11.30 -17.25 13.95
C VAL A 178 11.38 -18.07 12.67
N GLY A 179 11.00 -17.49 11.53
CA GLY A 179 11.05 -18.10 10.21
C GLY A 179 10.03 -17.50 9.25
N TRP A 180 10.36 -17.48 7.97
CA TRP A 180 9.61 -16.80 6.92
C TRP A 180 8.18 -17.34 6.77
N SER A 181 7.99 -18.68 6.83
CA SER A 181 6.66 -19.31 6.82
C SER A 181 5.72 -18.75 7.88
N TYR A 182 6.23 -18.49 9.08
CA TYR A 182 5.42 -17.92 10.16
C TYR A 182 4.99 -16.49 9.87
N GLY A 183 5.87 -15.68 9.28
CA GLY A 183 5.54 -14.31 8.87
C GLY A 183 4.48 -14.28 7.78
N PHE A 184 4.65 -15.05 6.70
CA PHE A 184 3.67 -15.17 5.61
C PHE A 184 2.37 -15.83 6.06
N GLY A 185 2.48 -16.89 6.90
CA GLY A 185 1.33 -17.61 7.45
C GLY A 185 0.47 -16.74 8.36
N LEU A 186 1.10 -15.91 9.21
CA LEU A 186 0.37 -14.98 10.07
C LEU A 186 -0.46 -13.98 9.26
N ALA A 187 0.09 -13.45 8.18
CA ALA A 187 -0.64 -12.59 7.25
C ALA A 187 -1.88 -13.31 6.70
N GLY A 188 -1.76 -14.59 6.33
CA GLY A 188 -2.87 -15.42 5.86
C GLY A 188 -3.95 -15.66 6.92
N ILE A 189 -3.55 -15.94 8.16
CA ILE A 189 -4.47 -16.19 9.27
C ILE A 189 -5.36 -14.96 9.52
N PHE A 190 -4.78 -13.77 9.61
CA PHE A 190 -5.56 -12.55 9.84
C PHE A 190 -6.41 -12.16 8.63
N MET A 191 -5.94 -12.40 7.40
CA MET A 191 -6.78 -12.23 6.21
C MET A 191 -7.98 -13.17 6.21
N PHE A 192 -7.79 -14.42 6.62
CA PHE A 192 -8.88 -15.41 6.77
C PHE A 192 -9.93 -14.95 7.79
N PHE A 193 -9.52 -14.45 8.96
CA PHE A 193 -10.44 -13.88 9.93
C PHE A 193 -11.18 -12.66 9.39
N GLY A 194 -10.51 -11.77 8.68
CA GLY A 194 -11.13 -10.62 8.02
C GLY A 194 -12.17 -11.02 6.98
N MET A 195 -11.86 -12.04 6.17
CA MET A 195 -12.77 -12.62 5.19
C MET A 195 -14.02 -13.20 5.86
N LEU A 196 -13.86 -14.06 6.85
CA LEU A 196 -14.97 -14.72 7.53
C LEU A 196 -15.86 -13.69 8.26
N GLN A 197 -15.25 -12.75 8.97
CA GLN A 197 -15.96 -11.69 9.68
C GLN A 197 -16.83 -10.87 8.71
N PHE A 198 -16.29 -10.46 7.57
CA PHE A 198 -17.03 -9.72 6.56
C PHE A 198 -18.14 -10.58 5.94
N TRP A 199 -17.82 -11.80 5.51
CA TRP A 199 -18.77 -12.70 4.86
C TRP A 199 -19.99 -12.99 5.75
N LEU A 200 -19.77 -13.29 7.02
CA LEU A 200 -20.84 -13.62 7.96
C LEU A 200 -21.66 -12.40 8.43
N SER A 201 -21.09 -11.20 8.36
CA SER A 201 -21.77 -9.96 8.76
C SER A 201 -22.26 -9.11 7.58
N GLN A 202 -22.04 -9.50 6.34
CA GLN A 202 -22.34 -8.68 5.14
C GLN A 202 -23.79 -8.19 5.04
N ASN A 203 -24.73 -8.87 5.70
CA ASN A 203 -26.15 -8.46 5.73
C ASN A 203 -26.38 -7.15 6.51
N ILE A 204 -25.38 -6.66 7.27
CA ILE A 204 -25.43 -5.36 7.95
C ILE A 204 -25.54 -4.20 6.95
N PHE A 205 -25.08 -4.40 5.71
CA PHE A 205 -25.13 -3.39 4.65
C PHE A 205 -26.48 -3.30 3.91
N GLY A 206 -27.48 -4.09 4.31
CA GLY A 206 -28.85 -4.04 3.75
C GLY A 206 -28.85 -4.22 2.22
N TYR A 207 -29.24 -3.21 1.47
CA TYR A 207 -29.31 -3.21 0.00
C TYR A 207 -27.97 -2.79 -0.68
N ILE A 208 -27.02 -2.23 0.08
CA ILE A 208 -25.75 -1.74 -0.47
C ILE A 208 -24.89 -2.91 -0.95
N GLY A 209 -24.29 -2.80 -2.12
CA GLY A 209 -23.31 -3.73 -2.66
C GLY A 209 -23.85 -5.08 -3.12
N VAL A 210 -25.17 -5.22 -3.27
CA VAL A 210 -25.79 -6.41 -3.88
C VAL A 210 -25.59 -6.40 -5.40
N LYS A 211 -25.78 -7.56 -6.03
CA LYS A 211 -25.67 -7.72 -7.49
C LYS A 211 -26.52 -6.66 -8.22
N PRO A 212 -25.97 -5.94 -9.21
CA PRO A 212 -26.71 -4.92 -9.96
C PRO A 212 -27.91 -5.52 -10.70
N SER A 213 -29.10 -4.93 -10.52
CA SER A 213 -30.30 -5.32 -11.26
C SER A 213 -30.36 -4.61 -12.61
N ALA A 214 -31.11 -5.18 -13.58
CA ALA A 214 -31.35 -4.54 -14.87
C ALA A 214 -32.01 -3.15 -14.73
N ALA A 215 -32.93 -3.01 -13.76
CA ALA A 215 -33.61 -1.73 -13.48
C ALA A 215 -32.66 -0.66 -12.91
N SER A 216 -31.67 -1.03 -12.06
CA SER A 216 -30.67 -0.07 -11.56
C SER A 216 -29.70 0.38 -12.65
N LYS A 217 -29.34 -0.51 -13.57
CA LYS A 217 -28.51 -0.19 -14.75
C LYS A 217 -29.21 0.81 -15.68
N ALA A 218 -30.48 0.57 -16.01
CA ALA A 218 -31.28 1.46 -16.85
C ALA A 218 -31.47 2.85 -16.23
N LYS A 219 -31.64 2.93 -14.90
CA LYS A 219 -31.77 4.20 -14.18
C LYS A 219 -30.46 4.99 -14.15
N ALA A 220 -29.33 4.34 -14.01
CA ALA A 220 -28.00 4.98 -14.08
C ALA A 220 -27.70 5.53 -15.48
N GLU A 221 -28.12 4.82 -16.54
CA GLU A 221 -27.99 5.27 -17.93
C GLU A 221 -28.91 6.46 -18.27
N ALA A 222 -30.11 6.51 -17.68
CA ALA A 222 -31.08 7.60 -17.92
C ALA A 222 -30.70 8.93 -17.23
N LEU A 223 -29.87 8.90 -16.20
CA LEU A 223 -29.38 10.10 -15.48
C LEU A 223 -28.20 10.79 -16.18
N ASP A 224 -27.64 10.19 -17.23
CA ASP A 224 -26.48 10.72 -17.97
C ASP A 224 -26.95 11.69 -19.06
N THR A 225 -27.03 12.98 -18.72
CA THR A 225 -27.52 14.06 -19.62
C THR A 225 -26.45 14.65 -20.56
N ASP A 226 -25.19 14.30 -20.37
CA ASP A 226 -24.09 14.83 -21.16
C ASP A 226 -23.94 14.13 -22.53
N LYS A 227 -23.42 14.84 -23.55
CA LYS A 227 -23.09 14.27 -24.87
C LYS A 227 -22.14 13.08 -24.70
N ARG A 228 -22.61 11.88 -25.04
CA ARG A 228 -21.78 10.67 -25.03
C ARG A 228 -20.70 10.79 -26.12
N ASN A 229 -19.45 10.52 -25.72
CA ASN A 229 -18.33 10.35 -26.65
C ASN A 229 -17.76 8.94 -26.50
N PRO A 230 -18.45 7.92 -27.07
CA PRO A 230 -18.04 6.52 -26.93
C PRO A 230 -16.68 6.28 -27.59
N PHE A 231 -15.98 5.25 -27.14
CA PHE A 231 -14.77 4.79 -27.82
C PHE A 231 -15.13 4.16 -29.18
N THR A 232 -14.42 4.55 -30.23
CA THR A 232 -14.53 3.90 -31.54
C THR A 232 -13.88 2.51 -31.50
N PRO A 233 -14.22 1.58 -32.42
CA PRO A 233 -13.56 0.27 -32.51
C PRO A 233 -12.04 0.36 -32.62
N ILE A 234 -11.51 1.34 -33.35
CA ILE A 234 -10.06 1.59 -33.48
C ILE A 234 -9.46 1.98 -32.12
N GLN A 235 -10.11 2.89 -31.39
CA GLN A 235 -9.65 3.29 -30.06
C GLN A 235 -9.66 2.12 -29.06
N LEU A 236 -10.69 1.27 -29.11
CA LEU A 236 -10.75 0.05 -28.30
C LEU A 236 -9.63 -0.92 -28.67
N GLY A 237 -9.31 -1.05 -29.97
CA GLY A 237 -8.15 -1.82 -30.43
C GLY A 237 -6.82 -1.28 -29.91
N VAL A 238 -6.62 0.05 -29.94
CA VAL A 238 -5.42 0.70 -29.39
C VAL A 238 -5.34 0.49 -27.87
N ILE A 239 -6.45 0.63 -27.14
CA ILE A 239 -6.49 0.35 -25.69
C ILE A 239 -6.10 -1.10 -25.43
N ALA A 240 -6.71 -2.05 -26.13
CA ALA A 240 -6.41 -3.47 -25.95
C ALA A 240 -4.94 -3.78 -26.23
N LEU A 241 -4.39 -3.25 -27.33
CA LEU A 241 -2.98 -3.42 -27.67
C LEU A 241 -2.05 -2.84 -26.60
N THR A 242 -2.32 -1.61 -26.13
CA THR A 242 -1.54 -0.95 -25.08
C THR A 242 -1.59 -1.76 -23.78
N CYS A 243 -2.78 -2.23 -23.37
CA CYS A 243 -2.94 -3.06 -22.17
C CYS A 243 -2.19 -4.38 -22.28
N VAL A 244 -2.26 -5.07 -23.43
CA VAL A 244 -1.56 -6.34 -23.66
C VAL A 244 -0.05 -6.13 -23.64
N LEU A 245 0.48 -5.12 -24.33
CA LEU A 245 1.91 -4.82 -24.33
C LEU A 245 2.42 -4.46 -22.92
N GLY A 246 1.70 -3.61 -22.19
CA GLY A 246 2.05 -3.25 -20.84
C GLY A 246 2.02 -4.43 -19.87
N LEU A 247 1.00 -5.30 -19.97
CA LEU A 247 0.88 -6.50 -19.16
C LEU A 247 1.99 -7.51 -19.48
N LEU A 248 2.25 -7.77 -20.76
CA LEU A 248 3.34 -8.66 -21.17
C LEU A 248 4.69 -8.12 -20.74
N TRP A 249 4.90 -6.79 -20.83
CA TRP A 249 6.15 -6.17 -20.38
C TRP A 249 6.37 -6.34 -18.88
N ILE A 250 5.36 -6.04 -18.05
CA ILE A 250 5.51 -6.10 -16.58
C ILE A 250 5.71 -7.54 -16.08
N LEU A 251 5.22 -8.55 -16.82
CA LEU A 251 5.45 -9.96 -16.54
C LEU A 251 6.80 -10.45 -17.08
N ASN A 252 7.18 -9.99 -18.29
CA ASN A 252 8.42 -10.40 -18.94
C ASN A 252 9.67 -9.91 -18.21
N ASP A 253 9.63 -8.71 -17.62
CA ASP A 253 10.78 -8.10 -16.99
C ASP A 253 11.39 -8.98 -15.89
N PRO A 254 10.65 -9.39 -14.83
CA PRO A 254 11.18 -10.30 -13.83
C PRO A 254 11.45 -11.72 -14.41
N ALA A 255 10.59 -12.21 -15.30
CA ALA A 255 10.78 -13.55 -15.88
C ALA A 255 12.09 -13.65 -16.67
N SER A 256 12.42 -12.63 -17.46
CA SER A 256 13.67 -12.59 -18.21
C SER A 256 14.90 -12.51 -17.31
N LYS A 257 14.86 -11.67 -16.28
CA LYS A 257 15.99 -11.51 -15.33
C LYS A 257 16.23 -12.76 -14.50
N ILE A 258 15.19 -13.28 -13.85
CA ILE A 258 15.27 -14.46 -13.00
C ILE A 258 15.69 -15.71 -13.79
N SER A 259 15.23 -15.85 -15.04
CA SER A 259 15.61 -16.99 -15.88
C SER A 259 16.98 -16.84 -16.57
N GLY A 260 17.70 -15.73 -16.35
CA GLY A 260 18.93 -15.41 -17.08
C GLY A 260 18.71 -15.27 -18.60
N GLY A 261 17.58 -14.69 -19.00
CA GLY A 261 17.23 -14.46 -20.41
C GLY A 261 16.57 -15.64 -21.14
N LYS A 262 16.43 -16.81 -20.50
CA LYS A 262 15.80 -18.00 -21.13
C LYS A 262 14.32 -17.78 -21.43
N ILE A 263 13.63 -17.07 -20.57
CA ILE A 263 12.23 -16.67 -20.75
C ILE A 263 12.23 -15.19 -21.14
N ASN A 264 12.14 -14.88 -22.41
CA ASN A 264 12.08 -13.50 -22.91
C ASN A 264 11.06 -13.39 -24.04
N ILE A 265 9.85 -12.92 -23.71
CA ILE A 265 8.74 -12.77 -24.67
C ILE A 265 9.11 -11.80 -25.80
N PHE A 266 9.89 -10.78 -25.51
CA PHE A 266 10.30 -9.75 -26.46
C PHE A 266 11.69 -9.98 -27.07
N GLY A 267 12.31 -11.13 -26.83
CA GLY A 267 13.63 -11.48 -27.36
C GLY A 267 13.73 -11.42 -28.90
N PHE A 268 12.60 -11.60 -29.61
CA PHE A 268 12.52 -11.46 -31.06
C PHE A 268 12.77 -10.02 -31.57
N LEU A 269 12.69 -9.02 -30.68
CA LEU A 269 13.05 -7.60 -30.98
C LEU A 269 14.52 -7.28 -30.64
N GLY A 270 15.33 -8.28 -30.29
CA GLY A 270 16.72 -8.12 -29.88
C GLY A 270 16.87 -7.74 -28.39
N ASP A 271 18.07 -7.35 -27.99
CA ASP A 271 18.44 -7.05 -26.60
C ASP A 271 17.60 -5.94 -25.96
N ASN A 272 17.14 -4.98 -26.75
CA ASN A 272 16.32 -3.87 -26.31
C ASN A 272 14.81 -4.16 -26.42
N GLY A 273 14.39 -5.41 -26.70
CA GLY A 273 12.99 -5.75 -26.98
C GLY A 273 12.03 -5.34 -25.86
N ASN A 274 12.44 -5.53 -24.62
CA ASN A 274 11.66 -5.12 -23.45
C ASN A 274 11.42 -3.60 -23.38
N THR A 275 12.46 -2.82 -23.65
CA THR A 275 12.37 -1.35 -23.69
C THR A 275 11.52 -0.87 -24.86
N ILE A 276 11.67 -1.48 -26.03
CA ILE A 276 10.86 -1.15 -27.21
C ILE A 276 9.38 -1.41 -26.94
N ALA A 277 9.03 -2.54 -26.34
CA ALA A 277 7.64 -2.90 -26.02
C ALA A 277 6.97 -1.88 -25.12
N ILE A 278 7.62 -1.49 -24.01
CA ILE A 278 7.03 -0.51 -23.09
C ILE A 278 6.97 0.90 -23.70
N LEU A 279 7.98 1.33 -24.44
CA LEU A 279 7.94 2.62 -25.12
C LEU A 279 6.82 2.66 -26.15
N MET A 280 6.60 1.59 -26.92
CA MET A 280 5.48 1.48 -27.84
C MET A 280 4.13 1.58 -27.13
N ALA A 281 3.96 0.86 -26.00
CA ALA A 281 2.75 0.94 -25.19
C ALA A 281 2.51 2.37 -24.67
N LEU A 282 3.54 3.05 -24.17
CA LEU A 282 3.44 4.43 -23.68
C LEU A 282 3.10 5.42 -24.79
N VAL A 283 3.75 5.31 -25.95
CA VAL A 283 3.46 6.18 -27.10
C VAL A 283 2.02 6.01 -27.57
N LEU A 284 1.55 4.77 -27.72
CA LEU A 284 0.15 4.49 -28.11
C LEU A 284 -0.84 5.06 -27.07
N PHE A 285 -0.55 4.91 -25.80
CA PHE A 285 -1.37 5.47 -24.72
C PHE A 285 -1.42 7.00 -24.77
N ILE A 286 -0.26 7.66 -24.90
CA ILE A 286 -0.18 9.12 -24.97
C ILE A 286 -0.92 9.65 -26.21
N LEU A 287 -0.72 9.03 -27.37
CA LEU A 287 -1.42 9.41 -28.60
C LEU A 287 -2.94 9.28 -28.46
N LEU A 288 -3.41 8.18 -27.86
CA LEU A 288 -4.82 7.99 -27.56
C LEU A 288 -5.36 9.07 -26.62
N LEU A 289 -4.63 9.37 -25.55
CA LEU A 289 -5.01 10.38 -24.56
C LEU A 289 -5.12 11.77 -25.20
N VAL A 290 -4.10 12.18 -25.94
CA VAL A 290 -4.07 13.47 -26.66
C VAL A 290 -5.24 13.54 -27.66
N TYR A 291 -5.44 12.51 -28.48
CA TYR A 291 -6.55 12.46 -29.41
C TYR A 291 -7.91 12.58 -28.70
N ARG A 292 -8.10 11.89 -27.59
CA ARG A 292 -9.34 11.99 -26.80
C ARG A 292 -9.56 13.40 -26.26
N PHE A 293 -8.52 14.07 -25.79
CA PHE A 293 -8.62 15.43 -25.26
C PHE A 293 -9.08 16.44 -26.32
N THR A 294 -8.76 16.25 -27.61
CA THR A 294 -9.23 17.12 -28.67
C THR A 294 -10.75 17.08 -28.91
N LYS A 295 -11.43 16.06 -28.38
CA LYS A 295 -12.89 15.86 -28.57
C LYS A 295 -13.74 16.53 -27.50
N TYR A 296 -13.13 17.17 -26.51
CA TYR A 296 -13.83 17.84 -25.41
C TYR A 296 -13.78 19.37 -25.56
N SER A 297 -14.68 20.05 -24.82
CA SER A 297 -14.65 21.51 -24.74
C SER A 297 -13.33 22.02 -24.16
N GLN A 298 -12.96 23.26 -24.47
CA GLN A 298 -11.68 23.83 -24.05
C GLN A 298 -11.49 23.75 -22.53
N ILE A 299 -12.53 24.09 -21.75
CA ILE A 299 -12.49 24.04 -20.27
C ILE A 299 -12.28 22.60 -19.77
N THR A 300 -13.02 21.64 -20.34
CA THR A 300 -12.87 20.22 -19.96
C THR A 300 -11.48 19.70 -20.32
N LYS A 301 -10.98 20.02 -21.51
CA LYS A 301 -9.64 19.65 -21.95
C LYS A 301 -8.56 20.19 -21.01
N GLU A 302 -8.64 21.46 -20.62
CA GLU A 302 -7.69 22.10 -19.72
C GLU A 302 -7.70 21.45 -18.32
N LYS A 303 -8.88 21.16 -17.78
CA LYS A 303 -9.01 20.42 -16.52
C LYS A 303 -8.42 19.00 -16.58
N LEU A 304 -8.65 18.28 -17.70
CA LEU A 304 -8.06 16.97 -17.91
C LEU A 304 -6.53 17.02 -18.01
N MET A 305 -5.98 18.06 -18.65
CA MET A 305 -4.54 18.29 -18.70
C MET A 305 -3.96 18.53 -17.29
N ALA A 306 -4.65 19.27 -16.42
CA ALA A 306 -4.23 19.47 -15.04
C ALA A 306 -4.20 18.14 -14.25
N VAL A 307 -5.22 17.29 -14.40
CA VAL A 307 -5.23 15.96 -13.76
C VAL A 307 -4.11 15.07 -14.27
N THR A 308 -3.86 15.07 -15.59
CA THR A 308 -2.77 14.30 -16.19
C THR A 308 -1.40 14.78 -15.70
N PHE A 309 -1.23 16.07 -15.50
CA PHE A 309 -0.02 16.62 -14.88
C PHE A 309 0.20 16.09 -13.46
N PHE A 310 -0.83 16.09 -12.62
CA PHE A 310 -0.70 15.51 -11.27
C PHE A 310 -0.44 14.00 -11.30
N ALA A 311 -1.08 13.28 -12.22
CA ALA A 311 -0.81 11.86 -12.42
C ALA A 311 0.66 11.61 -12.81
N PHE A 312 1.23 12.45 -13.69
CA PHE A 312 2.64 12.39 -14.06
C PHE A 312 3.57 12.60 -12.86
N LEU A 313 3.31 13.62 -12.02
CA LEU A 313 4.10 13.83 -10.80
C LEU A 313 3.99 12.65 -9.82
N THR A 314 2.83 12.03 -9.75
CA THR A 314 2.55 10.89 -8.88
C THR A 314 3.39 9.66 -9.24
N ILE A 315 3.79 9.48 -10.51
CA ILE A 315 4.72 8.42 -10.92
C ILE A 315 6.04 8.51 -10.14
N PHE A 316 6.65 9.69 -10.13
CA PHE A 316 7.93 9.92 -9.44
C PHE A 316 7.80 9.80 -7.92
N PHE A 317 6.71 10.32 -7.37
CA PHE A 317 6.46 10.18 -5.94
C PHE A 317 6.45 8.70 -5.52
N TRP A 318 5.64 7.85 -6.16
CA TRP A 318 5.56 6.44 -5.81
C TRP A 318 6.83 5.66 -6.15
N ALA A 319 7.52 6.00 -7.23
CA ALA A 319 8.79 5.36 -7.58
C ALA A 319 9.88 5.55 -6.51
N ILE A 320 9.86 6.67 -5.81
CA ILE A 320 10.83 6.97 -4.74
C ILE A 320 10.29 6.55 -3.38
N PHE A 321 9.02 6.81 -3.09
CA PHE A 321 8.38 6.43 -1.82
C PHE A 321 8.40 4.91 -1.59
N GLU A 322 8.19 4.12 -2.62
CA GLU A 322 8.22 2.65 -2.57
C GLU A 322 9.65 2.06 -2.49
N GLN A 323 10.66 2.88 -2.32
CA GLN A 323 11.97 2.39 -1.86
C GLN A 323 11.91 1.90 -0.41
N SER A 324 10.88 2.28 0.36
CA SER A 324 10.67 1.85 1.75
C SER A 324 10.71 0.32 1.91
N PRO A 325 9.87 -0.49 1.24
CA PRO A 325 9.95 -1.96 1.34
C PRO A 325 10.97 -2.59 0.37
N ASN A 326 11.82 -1.82 -0.28
CA ASN A 326 12.82 -2.28 -1.23
C ASN A 326 14.23 -1.83 -0.78
N SER A 327 14.81 -0.81 -1.39
CA SER A 327 16.19 -0.40 -1.11
C SER A 327 16.43 0.08 0.33
N LEU A 328 15.44 0.72 0.98
CA LEU A 328 15.57 1.10 2.39
C LEU A 328 15.51 -0.10 3.34
N THR A 329 14.76 -1.14 3.00
CA THR A 329 14.77 -2.41 3.77
C THR A 329 16.12 -3.12 3.65
N ILE A 330 16.72 -3.13 2.45
CA ILE A 330 18.09 -3.63 2.22
C ILE A 330 19.10 -2.79 3.01
N PHE A 331 18.98 -1.46 2.97
CA PHE A 331 19.85 -0.57 3.74
C PHE A 331 19.73 -0.81 5.25
N ALA A 332 18.51 -1.05 5.74
CA ALA A 332 18.28 -1.38 7.13
C ALA A 332 18.89 -2.73 7.53
N SER A 333 18.77 -3.76 6.66
CA SER A 333 19.29 -5.10 6.91
C SER A 333 20.82 -5.15 6.88
N ASP A 334 21.42 -4.61 5.82
CA ASP A 334 22.81 -4.91 5.48
C ASP A 334 23.78 -3.80 5.90
N TYR A 335 23.32 -2.55 6.03
CA TYR A 335 24.18 -1.40 6.24
C TYR A 335 23.94 -0.64 7.55
N THR A 336 22.90 -0.98 8.32
CA THR A 336 22.54 -0.25 9.53
C THR A 336 22.89 -1.05 10.80
N ASN A 337 23.52 -0.38 11.75
CA ASN A 337 23.69 -0.97 13.09
C ASN A 337 22.34 -0.97 13.84
N ARG A 338 21.74 -2.15 13.94
CA ARG A 338 20.44 -2.37 14.58
C ARG A 338 20.53 -2.92 15.98
N VAL A 339 21.74 -3.16 16.48
CA VAL A 339 21.98 -3.65 17.84
C VAL A 339 21.96 -2.46 18.80
N LEU A 340 21.11 -2.56 19.80
CA LEU A 340 20.95 -1.55 20.85
C LEU A 340 21.56 -2.03 22.15
N GLU A 341 22.38 -1.18 22.77
CA GLU A 341 23.10 -1.48 24.00
C GLU A 341 22.74 -0.52 25.14
N GLY A 342 22.94 -0.95 26.37
CA GLY A 342 22.78 -0.13 27.56
C GLY A 342 21.39 0.51 27.68
N ASN A 343 21.36 1.80 28.01
CA ASN A 343 20.12 2.54 28.22
C ASN A 343 19.24 2.63 26.96
N TRP A 344 19.83 2.60 25.77
CA TRP A 344 19.07 2.63 24.52
C TRP A 344 18.28 1.34 24.29
N SER A 345 18.85 0.18 24.71
CA SER A 345 18.15 -1.10 24.66
C SER A 345 16.88 -1.08 25.51
N LEU A 346 16.99 -0.66 26.78
CA LEU A 346 15.82 -0.58 27.68
C LEU A 346 14.80 0.47 27.20
N THR A 347 15.27 1.64 26.78
CA THR A 347 14.40 2.70 26.25
C THR A 347 13.60 2.20 25.05
N PHE A 348 14.25 1.51 24.12
CA PHE A 348 13.59 0.93 22.96
C PHE A 348 12.52 -0.09 23.37
N LEU A 349 12.82 -1.02 24.29
CA LEU A 349 11.86 -2.03 24.76
C LEU A 349 10.62 -1.38 25.40
N VAL A 350 10.82 -0.34 26.23
CA VAL A 350 9.72 0.38 26.86
C VAL A 350 8.87 1.11 25.80
N VAL A 351 9.51 1.82 24.89
CA VAL A 351 8.80 2.52 23.79
C VAL A 351 8.06 1.52 22.91
N ASN A 352 8.72 0.41 22.52
CA ASN A 352 8.08 -0.64 21.73
C ASN A 352 6.86 -1.25 22.43
N SER A 353 6.96 -1.49 23.74
CA SER A 353 5.83 -1.96 24.55
C SER A 353 4.67 -0.96 24.54
N LEU A 354 4.95 0.33 24.70
CA LEU A 354 3.92 1.36 24.69
C LEU A 354 3.23 1.49 23.33
N ILE A 355 3.99 1.56 22.24
CA ILE A 355 3.43 1.70 20.89
C ILE A 355 2.73 0.42 20.40
N THR A 356 3.03 -0.73 20.98
CA THR A 356 2.33 -1.99 20.69
C THR A 356 1.06 -2.12 21.52
N ILE A 357 1.14 -1.94 22.84
CA ILE A 357 0.03 -2.21 23.77
C ILE A 357 -1.06 -1.13 23.69
N LEU A 358 -0.70 0.17 23.67
CA LEU A 358 -1.69 1.24 23.71
C LEU A 358 -2.62 1.24 22.48
N PRO A 359 -2.13 1.22 21.23
CA PRO A 359 -3.01 1.15 20.08
C PRO A 359 -3.86 -0.12 20.05
N LEU A 360 -3.27 -1.26 20.41
CA LEU A 360 -4.00 -2.53 20.48
C LEU A 360 -5.13 -2.49 21.50
N ALA A 361 -4.90 -1.89 22.68
CA ALA A 361 -5.93 -1.70 23.70
C ALA A 361 -7.05 -0.77 23.23
N ILE A 362 -6.71 0.35 22.55
CA ILE A 362 -7.70 1.29 21.99
C ILE A 362 -8.57 0.59 20.95
N ILE A 363 -7.97 -0.17 20.03
CA ILE A 363 -8.71 -0.88 19.00
C ILE A 363 -9.58 -1.98 19.62
N THR A 364 -9.09 -2.67 20.64
CA THR A 364 -9.87 -3.66 21.40
C THR A 364 -11.07 -2.99 22.11
N TRP A 365 -10.88 -1.79 22.65
CA TRP A 365 -12.01 -1.01 23.19
C TRP A 365 -13.05 -0.67 22.13
N VAL A 366 -12.63 -0.21 20.94
CA VAL A 366 -13.55 0.03 19.79
C VAL A 366 -14.30 -1.24 19.42
N LEU A 367 -13.62 -2.41 19.44
CA LEU A 367 -14.24 -3.71 19.21
C LEU A 367 -15.39 -3.99 20.21
N THR A 368 -15.18 -3.69 21.50
CA THR A 368 -16.25 -3.88 22.51
C THR A 368 -17.48 -2.99 22.23
N LEU A 369 -17.28 -1.78 21.72
CA LEU A 369 -18.38 -0.90 21.31
C LEU A 369 -19.14 -1.47 20.12
N LEU A 370 -18.44 -2.02 19.13
CA LEU A 370 -19.08 -2.71 18.00
C LEU A 370 -19.93 -3.90 18.47
N PHE A 371 -19.41 -4.71 19.38
CA PHE A 371 -20.10 -5.91 19.89
C PHE A 371 -21.42 -5.58 20.62
N LYS A 372 -21.52 -4.44 21.30
CA LYS A 372 -22.79 -3.99 21.89
C LYS A 372 -23.91 -3.89 20.85
N GLN A 373 -23.59 -3.61 19.59
CA GLN A 373 -24.57 -3.45 18.51
C GLN A 373 -24.72 -4.68 17.63
N THR A 374 -23.67 -5.52 17.51
CA THR A 374 -23.63 -6.58 16.51
C THR A 374 -23.68 -7.98 17.09
N PHE A 375 -23.27 -8.20 18.34
CA PHE A 375 -23.09 -9.54 18.91
C PHE A 375 -24.34 -10.40 18.83
N LYS A 376 -25.52 -9.88 19.23
CA LYS A 376 -26.79 -10.64 19.22
C LYS A 376 -27.26 -11.02 17.81
N LYS A 377 -26.97 -10.18 16.80
CA LYS A 377 -27.45 -10.38 15.42
C LYS A 377 -26.44 -11.11 14.54
N TYR A 378 -25.14 -10.92 14.80
CA TYR A 378 -24.02 -11.47 14.02
C TYR A 378 -23.06 -12.21 14.94
N THR A 379 -23.58 -13.12 15.78
CA THR A 379 -22.82 -13.80 16.84
C THR A 379 -21.57 -14.49 16.30
N LEU A 380 -21.69 -15.27 15.23
CA LEU A 380 -20.56 -16.01 14.67
C LEU A 380 -19.47 -15.08 14.13
N ALA A 381 -19.83 -14.01 13.43
CA ALA A 381 -18.87 -13.00 12.97
C ALA A 381 -18.16 -12.33 14.14
N SER A 382 -18.88 -12.03 15.22
CA SER A 382 -18.33 -11.42 16.43
C SER A 382 -17.37 -12.37 17.17
N VAL A 383 -17.70 -13.66 17.22
CA VAL A 383 -16.81 -14.70 17.80
C VAL A 383 -15.51 -14.81 16.98
N ILE A 384 -15.61 -14.88 15.65
CA ILE A 384 -14.45 -14.95 14.76
C ILE A 384 -13.54 -13.73 14.94
N LEU A 385 -14.13 -12.54 15.01
CA LEU A 385 -13.39 -11.32 15.26
C LEU A 385 -12.76 -11.30 16.67
N SER A 386 -13.44 -11.86 17.67
CA SER A 386 -12.86 -12.05 19.03
C SER A 386 -11.66 -12.97 18.99
N CYS A 387 -11.74 -14.10 18.25
CA CYS A 387 -10.61 -15.03 18.12
C CYS A 387 -9.37 -14.33 17.49
N SER A 388 -9.57 -13.51 16.47
CA SER A 388 -8.45 -12.77 15.87
C SER A 388 -7.79 -11.82 16.88
N PHE A 389 -8.58 -11.15 17.74
CA PHE A 389 -8.03 -10.28 18.79
C PHE A 389 -7.34 -11.05 19.91
N VAL A 390 -7.82 -12.21 20.30
CA VAL A 390 -7.12 -13.08 21.25
C VAL A 390 -5.75 -13.49 20.70
N ILE A 391 -5.71 -13.88 19.43
CA ILE A 391 -4.46 -14.30 18.77
C ILE A 391 -3.45 -13.13 18.70
N ILE A 392 -3.88 -11.94 18.27
CA ILE A 392 -2.96 -10.80 18.16
C ILE A 392 -2.40 -10.40 19.53
N TRP A 393 -3.22 -10.44 20.59
CA TRP A 393 -2.77 -10.19 21.95
C TRP A 393 -1.74 -11.22 22.42
N ILE A 394 -1.99 -12.51 22.18
CA ILE A 394 -1.06 -13.58 22.54
C ILE A 394 0.28 -13.38 21.84
N ILE A 395 0.27 -13.11 20.53
CA ILE A 395 1.49 -12.92 19.75
C ILE A 395 2.23 -11.65 20.19
N ALA A 396 1.52 -10.54 20.42
CA ALA A 396 2.14 -9.28 20.86
C ALA A 396 2.80 -9.43 22.25
N ILE A 397 2.11 -10.06 23.20
CA ILE A 397 2.68 -10.30 24.55
C ILE A 397 3.85 -11.27 24.48
N TRP A 398 3.73 -12.34 23.69
CA TRP A 398 4.81 -13.30 23.48
C TRP A 398 6.05 -12.63 22.86
N MET A 399 5.89 -11.81 21.85
CA MET A 399 6.95 -11.04 21.20
C MET A 399 7.67 -10.14 22.21
N LEU A 400 6.91 -9.35 22.98
CA LEU A 400 7.50 -8.47 24.00
C LEU A 400 8.24 -9.27 25.08
N ALA A 401 7.65 -10.36 25.58
CA ALA A 401 8.32 -11.23 26.58
C ALA A 401 9.63 -11.82 26.04
N LYS A 402 9.64 -12.27 24.78
CA LYS A 402 10.84 -12.76 24.13
C LYS A 402 11.90 -11.66 24.01
N ASP A 403 11.53 -10.45 23.58
CA ASP A 403 12.47 -9.33 23.44
C ASP A 403 13.08 -8.93 24.79
N TYR A 404 12.28 -8.81 25.86
CA TYR A 404 12.79 -8.52 27.19
C TYR A 404 13.71 -9.63 27.71
N TYR A 405 13.41 -10.90 27.41
CA TYR A 405 14.26 -12.03 27.76
C TYR A 405 15.57 -12.02 26.99
N THR A 406 15.53 -11.86 25.67
CA THR A 406 16.73 -11.87 24.82
C THR A 406 17.66 -10.68 25.12
N ALA A 407 17.11 -9.55 25.52
CA ALA A 407 17.86 -8.37 25.94
C ALA A 407 18.38 -8.45 27.40
N GLY A 408 18.04 -9.51 28.17
CA GLY A 408 18.52 -9.74 29.53
C GLY A 408 17.78 -8.99 30.63
N TYR A 409 16.61 -8.40 30.34
CA TYR A 409 15.79 -7.67 31.31
C TYR A 409 14.68 -8.52 31.93
N LEU A 410 14.44 -9.73 31.42
CA LEU A 410 13.46 -10.68 31.96
C LEU A 410 14.12 -12.04 32.16
N SER A 411 13.90 -12.66 33.33
CA SER A 411 14.34 -14.03 33.62
C SER A 411 13.17 -15.00 33.45
N LEU A 412 13.35 -16.03 32.66
CA LEU A 412 12.36 -17.09 32.45
C LEU A 412 12.95 -18.44 32.87
N SER A 413 12.14 -19.29 33.50
CA SER A 413 12.55 -20.65 33.84
C SER A 413 12.65 -21.51 32.58
N ASP A 414 13.47 -22.58 32.63
CA ASP A 414 13.64 -23.53 31.52
C ASP A 414 12.31 -24.12 31.06
N GLY A 415 11.40 -24.42 31.99
CA GLY A 415 10.06 -24.90 31.65
C GLY A 415 9.23 -23.86 30.91
N THR A 416 9.34 -22.59 31.30
CA THR A 416 8.65 -21.47 30.60
C THR A 416 9.23 -21.25 29.20
N LEU A 417 10.56 -21.30 29.05
CA LEU A 417 11.23 -21.18 27.77
C LEU A 417 10.79 -22.28 26.80
N ALA A 418 10.77 -23.54 27.28
CA ALA A 418 10.31 -24.68 26.49
C ALA A 418 8.83 -24.54 26.09
N PHE A 419 7.98 -24.10 27.00
CA PHE A 419 6.55 -23.86 26.73
C PHE A 419 6.33 -22.77 25.69
N LEU A 420 7.07 -21.66 25.81
CA LEU A 420 6.99 -20.52 24.89
C LEU A 420 7.78 -20.73 23.58
N LYS A 421 8.53 -21.83 23.47
CA LYS A 421 9.45 -22.11 22.35
C LYS A 421 10.44 -20.96 22.10
N ILE A 422 11.05 -20.47 23.19
CA ILE A 422 12.10 -19.45 23.14
C ILE A 422 13.43 -20.14 23.41
N ASP A 423 14.39 -19.95 22.50
CA ASP A 423 15.73 -20.50 22.65
C ASP A 423 16.49 -19.81 23.79
N LYS A 424 17.35 -20.60 24.49
CA LYS A 424 18.22 -20.04 25.52
C LYS A 424 19.22 -19.07 24.91
N VAL A 425 19.30 -17.89 25.49
CA VAL A 425 20.25 -16.85 25.10
C VAL A 425 21.56 -17.05 25.83
N THR A 426 22.65 -17.13 25.09
CA THR A 426 24.03 -17.25 25.63
C THR A 426 24.63 -15.90 26.04
N ALA A 427 24.23 -14.83 25.32
CA ALA A 427 24.59 -13.45 25.62
C ALA A 427 23.41 -12.53 25.33
N PRO A 428 23.13 -11.53 26.20
CA PRO A 428 22.05 -10.58 25.93
C PRO A 428 22.27 -9.86 24.60
N LEU A 429 21.21 -9.82 23.76
CA LEU A 429 21.23 -9.14 22.48
C LEU A 429 19.87 -8.48 22.23
N ASN A 430 19.88 -7.19 21.91
CA ASN A 430 18.69 -6.47 21.48
C ASN A 430 18.91 -5.91 20.07
N GLU A 431 18.48 -6.67 19.07
CA GLU A 431 18.57 -6.28 17.66
C GLU A 431 17.20 -5.97 17.10
N VAL A 432 17.02 -4.74 16.59
CA VAL A 432 15.78 -4.28 15.96
C VAL A 432 15.59 -4.99 14.61
N PRO A 433 14.44 -5.62 14.33
CA PRO A 433 14.16 -6.18 13.02
C PRO A 433 14.26 -5.14 11.90
N ALA A 434 14.82 -5.51 10.74
CA ALA A 434 15.00 -4.59 9.63
C ALA A 434 13.66 -4.10 9.06
N THR A 435 12.63 -4.94 9.07
CA THR A 435 11.28 -4.60 8.63
C THR A 435 10.62 -3.53 9.51
N TRP A 436 11.01 -3.41 10.78
CA TRP A 436 10.34 -2.52 11.73
C TRP A 436 10.50 -1.03 11.41
N PHE A 437 11.53 -0.64 10.67
CA PHE A 437 11.67 0.76 10.28
C PHE A 437 10.49 1.25 9.43
N SER A 438 9.90 0.40 8.62
CA SER A 438 8.71 0.78 7.83
C SER A 438 7.45 0.96 8.68
N THR A 439 7.39 0.46 9.94
CA THR A 439 6.29 0.78 10.86
C THR A 439 6.26 2.25 11.26
N LEU A 440 7.41 2.93 11.23
CA LEU A 440 7.53 4.35 11.55
C LEU A 440 6.64 5.21 10.64
N ASN A 441 6.45 4.82 9.38
CA ASN A 441 5.53 5.54 8.49
C ASN A 441 4.11 5.57 9.08
N SER A 442 3.54 4.42 9.46
CA SER A 442 2.20 4.36 10.07
C SER A 442 2.12 5.10 11.40
N LEU A 443 3.15 5.02 12.23
CA LEU A 443 3.23 5.72 13.51
C LEU A 443 3.26 7.25 13.30
N PHE A 444 4.09 7.73 12.38
CA PHE A 444 4.16 9.15 12.06
C PHE A 444 2.91 9.66 11.37
N ILE A 445 2.23 8.87 10.51
CA ILE A 445 0.93 9.24 9.94
C ILE A 445 -0.07 9.51 11.05
N ILE A 446 -0.23 8.58 12.00
CA ILE A 446 -1.20 8.74 13.10
C ILE A 446 -0.89 10.00 13.93
N SER A 447 0.40 10.28 14.16
CA SER A 447 0.84 11.41 14.98
C SER A 447 0.75 12.75 14.24
N LEU A 448 1.10 12.80 12.95
CA LEU A 448 1.25 14.04 12.18
C LEU A 448 -0.01 14.42 11.37
N ALA A 449 -0.86 13.45 10.98
CA ALA A 449 -2.04 13.74 10.17
C ALA A 449 -2.97 14.80 10.78
N PRO A 450 -3.22 14.86 12.11
CA PRO A 450 -4.02 15.94 12.71
C PRO A 450 -3.39 17.32 12.54
N LEU A 451 -2.05 17.44 12.56
CA LEU A 451 -1.33 18.70 12.37
C LEU A 451 -1.45 19.17 10.92
N PHE A 452 -1.27 18.25 9.96
CA PHE A 452 -1.43 18.55 8.54
C PHE A 452 -2.88 18.90 8.19
N SER A 453 -3.87 18.22 8.76
CA SER A 453 -5.29 18.56 8.58
C SER A 453 -5.57 20.00 9.03
N LYS A 454 -5.14 20.39 10.23
CA LYS A 454 -5.26 21.76 10.72
C LYS A 454 -4.55 22.78 9.82
N TRP A 455 -3.40 22.43 9.28
CA TRP A 455 -2.70 23.28 8.32
C TRP A 455 -3.51 23.47 7.04
N TRP A 456 -4.07 22.36 6.47
CA TRP A 456 -4.90 22.40 5.27
C TRP A 456 -6.22 23.18 5.45
N GLU A 457 -6.73 23.28 6.66
CA GLU A 457 -7.93 24.06 7.01
C GLU A 457 -7.61 25.52 7.29
N SER A 458 -6.35 25.87 7.48
CA SER A 458 -5.92 27.21 7.81
C SER A 458 -5.92 28.16 6.60
N LYS A 459 -5.82 29.48 6.87
CA LYS A 459 -5.63 30.50 5.84
C LYS A 459 -4.32 30.36 5.04
N TYR A 460 -3.37 29.59 5.56
CA TYR A 460 -2.07 29.29 4.92
C TYR A 460 -2.08 28.00 4.10
N ASN A 461 -3.25 27.48 3.75
CA ASN A 461 -3.40 26.27 2.93
C ASN A 461 -2.74 26.46 1.55
N PRO A 462 -1.67 25.72 1.21
CA PRO A 462 -1.02 25.83 -0.09
C PRO A 462 -1.92 25.31 -1.23
N SER A 463 -1.67 25.81 -2.44
CA SER A 463 -2.29 25.22 -3.63
C SER A 463 -1.83 23.79 -3.87
N ALA A 464 -2.59 23.00 -4.66
CA ALA A 464 -2.26 21.61 -4.99
C ALA A 464 -0.81 21.43 -5.47
N ASN A 465 -0.37 22.26 -6.43
CA ASN A 465 0.99 22.21 -6.94
C ASN A 465 2.06 22.49 -5.87
N LEU A 466 1.79 23.46 -4.99
CA LEU A 466 2.71 23.75 -3.88
C LEU A 466 2.75 22.58 -2.89
N LYS A 467 1.63 21.90 -2.64
CA LYS A 467 1.62 20.68 -1.82
C LYS A 467 2.48 19.57 -2.44
N TYR A 468 2.39 19.38 -3.76
CA TYR A 468 3.29 18.46 -4.48
C TYR A 468 4.75 18.91 -4.40
N GLY A 469 5.03 20.20 -4.61
CA GLY A 469 6.38 20.75 -4.49
C GLY A 469 6.98 20.54 -3.09
N ILE A 470 6.20 20.86 -2.04
CA ILE A 470 6.62 20.64 -0.64
C ILE A 470 6.82 19.15 -0.38
N GLY A 471 5.87 18.30 -0.78
CA GLY A 471 5.97 16.86 -0.60
C GLY A 471 7.20 16.25 -1.28
N MET A 472 7.46 16.60 -2.54
CA MET A 472 8.66 16.13 -3.25
C MET A 472 9.96 16.69 -2.65
N SER A 473 9.95 17.91 -2.10
CA SER A 473 11.10 18.45 -1.37
C SER A 473 11.37 17.72 -0.06
N LEU A 474 10.31 17.35 0.67
CA LEU A 474 10.43 16.53 1.89
C LEU A 474 10.94 15.12 1.56
N LEU A 475 10.45 14.53 0.47
CA LEU A 475 10.93 13.25 -0.03
C LEU A 475 12.43 13.30 -0.38
N ALA A 476 12.86 14.39 -1.06
CA ALA A 476 14.26 14.65 -1.36
C ALA A 476 15.11 14.76 -0.08
N LEU A 477 14.60 15.47 0.92
CA LEU A 477 15.29 15.63 2.21
C LEU A 477 15.46 14.29 2.92
N GLY A 478 14.42 13.42 2.89
CA GLY A 478 14.50 12.07 3.43
C GLY A 478 15.57 11.22 2.74
N MET A 479 15.60 11.23 1.40
CA MET A 479 16.63 10.51 0.64
C MET A 479 18.03 11.08 0.87
N ALA A 480 18.17 12.40 0.99
CA ALA A 480 19.44 13.05 1.33
C ALA A 480 19.96 12.59 2.69
N CYS A 481 19.10 12.42 3.70
CA CYS A 481 19.52 11.89 5.01
C CYS A 481 20.18 10.50 4.86
N VAL A 482 19.58 9.59 4.09
CA VAL A 482 20.17 8.27 3.86
C VAL A 482 21.45 8.36 3.03
N ALA A 483 21.49 9.24 2.03
CA ALA A 483 22.68 9.48 1.22
C ALA A 483 23.86 9.96 2.08
N PHE A 484 23.62 10.88 3.03
CA PHE A 484 24.64 11.29 4.00
C PHE A 484 25.05 10.15 4.92
N GLY A 485 24.10 9.38 5.45
CA GLY A 485 24.38 8.21 6.26
C GLY A 485 25.23 7.16 5.53
N ALA A 486 25.01 7.00 4.23
CA ALA A 486 25.77 6.08 3.38
C ALA A 486 27.11 6.61 2.89
N SER A 487 27.47 7.88 3.16
CA SER A 487 28.68 8.51 2.60
C SER A 487 30.00 7.86 3.02
N GLY A 488 30.03 7.19 4.17
CA GLY A 488 31.20 6.46 4.66
C GLY A 488 31.28 4.99 4.20
N ILE A 489 30.31 4.52 3.38
CA ILE A 489 30.30 3.14 2.87
C ILE A 489 31.17 3.08 1.61
N GLU A 490 32.21 2.24 1.64
CA GLU A 490 33.09 2.05 0.49
C GLU A 490 32.33 1.43 -0.70
N PRO A 491 32.68 1.81 -1.95
CA PRO A 491 32.11 1.18 -3.14
C PRO A 491 32.30 -0.35 -3.12
N GLY A 492 31.24 -1.09 -3.39
CA GLY A 492 31.26 -2.55 -3.38
C GLY A 492 31.16 -3.21 -2.00
N ALA A 493 31.12 -2.44 -0.90
CA ALA A 493 30.90 -3.00 0.42
C ALA A 493 29.50 -3.65 0.50
N LYS A 494 29.45 -4.87 0.99
CA LYS A 494 28.18 -5.63 1.15
C LYS A 494 27.48 -5.34 2.48
N THR A 495 28.23 -4.91 3.49
CA THR A 495 27.76 -4.59 4.84
C THR A 495 28.45 -3.36 5.38
N ALA A 496 27.78 -2.64 6.27
CA ALA A 496 28.34 -1.51 7.03
C ALA A 496 27.64 -1.39 8.39
N SER A 497 28.06 -0.41 9.20
CA SER A 497 27.50 -0.13 10.52
C SER A 497 27.12 1.34 10.64
N VAL A 498 26.06 1.72 9.91
CA VAL A 498 25.56 3.10 9.85
C VAL A 498 24.56 3.33 10.99
N SER A 499 24.50 4.56 11.52
CA SER A 499 23.56 4.90 12.59
C SER A 499 22.10 4.75 12.16
N ILE A 500 21.29 4.18 13.06
CA ILE A 500 19.84 4.00 12.94
C ILE A 500 19.07 5.34 12.71
N ILE A 501 19.65 6.46 13.14
CA ILE A 501 19.02 7.79 13.05
C ILE A 501 18.63 8.17 11.62
N TRP A 502 19.43 7.77 10.63
CA TRP A 502 19.18 8.08 9.23
C TRP A 502 17.90 7.43 8.71
N LEU A 503 17.62 6.19 9.17
CA LEU A 503 16.35 5.51 8.87
C LEU A 503 15.17 6.18 9.57
N ILE A 504 15.31 6.61 10.81
CA ILE A 504 14.24 7.34 11.51
C ILE A 504 13.91 8.65 10.76
N LEU A 505 14.93 9.40 10.33
CA LEU A 505 14.75 10.65 9.61
C LEU A 505 14.11 10.46 8.24
N VAL A 506 14.52 9.46 7.45
CA VAL A 506 13.91 9.22 6.13
C VAL A 506 12.44 8.87 6.27
N TYR A 507 12.05 8.01 7.22
CA TYR A 507 10.64 7.68 7.42
C TYR A 507 9.80 8.86 7.93
N LEU A 508 10.38 9.75 8.75
CA LEU A 508 9.73 10.98 9.16
C LEU A 508 9.42 11.88 7.95
N PHE A 509 10.42 12.17 7.12
CA PHE A 509 10.25 13.02 5.94
C PHE A 509 9.37 12.36 4.88
N TYR A 510 9.44 11.03 4.71
CA TYR A 510 8.56 10.26 3.84
C TYR A 510 7.11 10.42 4.24
N THR A 511 6.81 10.27 5.53
CA THR A 511 5.45 10.44 6.05
C THR A 511 4.92 11.85 5.83
N MET A 512 5.75 12.87 6.09
CA MET A 512 5.37 14.26 5.82
C MET A 512 5.11 14.51 4.33
N ALA A 513 5.91 13.91 3.45
CA ALA A 513 5.72 13.97 2.00
C ALA A 513 4.41 13.29 1.57
N GLU A 514 4.11 12.14 2.12
CA GLU A 514 2.87 11.40 1.86
C GLU A 514 1.65 12.21 2.29
N LEU A 515 1.67 12.82 3.47
CA LEU A 515 0.58 13.66 3.96
C LEU A 515 0.35 14.91 3.09
N CYS A 516 1.37 15.38 2.38
CA CYS A 516 1.23 16.47 1.40
C CYS A 516 0.59 16.02 0.10
N ILE A 517 0.95 14.83 -0.42
CA ILE A 517 0.65 14.42 -1.81
C ILE A 517 -0.58 13.53 -1.89
N SER A 518 -0.69 12.50 -1.05
CA SER A 518 -1.72 11.46 -1.19
C SER A 518 -3.15 11.98 -1.11
N PRO A 519 -3.53 12.90 -0.19
CA PRO A 519 -4.88 13.43 -0.13
C PRO A 519 -5.24 14.31 -1.33
N VAL A 520 -4.24 14.97 -1.93
CA VAL A 520 -4.43 15.93 -3.01
C VAL A 520 -4.84 15.23 -4.30
N GLY A 521 -4.15 14.17 -4.67
CA GLY A 521 -4.30 13.54 -5.97
C GLY A 521 -5.72 13.07 -6.27
N LEU A 522 -6.27 12.20 -5.44
CA LEU A 522 -7.61 11.64 -5.62
C LEU A 522 -8.71 12.70 -5.51
N SER A 523 -8.54 13.69 -4.60
CA SER A 523 -9.47 14.79 -4.44
C SER A 523 -9.58 15.62 -5.73
N TYR A 524 -8.45 15.93 -6.38
CA TYR A 524 -8.48 16.75 -7.61
C TYR A 524 -9.01 15.99 -8.82
N VAL A 525 -8.80 14.68 -8.93
CA VAL A 525 -9.48 13.87 -9.96
C VAL A 525 -11.00 14.04 -9.84
N SER A 526 -11.55 13.92 -8.63
CA SER A 526 -13.00 14.03 -8.42
C SER A 526 -13.55 15.45 -8.62
N LYS A 527 -12.75 16.50 -8.35
CA LYS A 527 -13.17 17.91 -8.46
C LYS A 527 -13.06 18.49 -9.87
N LEU A 528 -12.05 18.06 -10.64
CA LEU A 528 -11.74 18.63 -11.96
C LEU A 528 -12.43 17.88 -13.10
N VAL A 529 -12.73 16.61 -12.91
CA VAL A 529 -13.23 15.74 -13.98
C VAL A 529 -14.76 15.69 -13.96
N PRO A 530 -15.44 15.87 -15.12
CA PRO A 530 -16.89 15.64 -15.22
C PRO A 530 -17.28 14.24 -14.71
N ALA A 531 -18.44 14.13 -14.05
CA ALA A 531 -18.90 12.89 -13.41
C ALA A 531 -18.81 11.66 -14.32
N ARG A 532 -19.12 11.83 -15.60
CA ARG A 532 -19.06 10.78 -16.63
C ARG A 532 -17.65 10.23 -16.89
N MET A 533 -16.61 11.05 -16.71
CA MET A 533 -15.23 10.71 -17.01
C MET A 533 -14.43 10.29 -15.77
N ILE A 534 -15.03 10.39 -14.60
CA ILE A 534 -14.36 10.12 -13.32
C ILE A 534 -13.73 8.72 -13.33
N ALA A 535 -14.49 7.69 -13.73
CA ALA A 535 -13.99 6.31 -13.74
C ALA A 535 -12.77 6.14 -14.69
N PHE A 536 -12.82 6.76 -15.88
CA PHE A 536 -11.72 6.73 -16.83
C PHE A 536 -10.47 7.43 -16.27
N MET A 537 -10.65 8.61 -15.66
CA MET A 537 -9.52 9.37 -15.13
C MET A 537 -8.96 8.76 -13.84
N PHE A 538 -9.75 8.07 -13.03
CA PHE A 538 -9.23 7.20 -11.98
C PHE A 538 -8.40 6.05 -12.56
N GLY A 539 -8.82 5.48 -13.70
CA GLY A 539 -8.01 4.51 -14.42
C GLY A 539 -6.64 5.06 -14.82
N VAL A 540 -6.59 6.27 -15.39
CA VAL A 540 -5.34 6.97 -15.73
C VAL A 540 -4.50 7.22 -14.47
N TRP A 541 -5.13 7.61 -13.37
CA TRP A 541 -4.46 7.82 -12.09
C TRP A 541 -3.82 6.53 -11.54
N TYR A 542 -4.58 5.43 -11.49
CA TYR A 542 -4.06 4.15 -11.01
C TYR A 542 -3.01 3.55 -11.93
N LEU A 543 -3.10 3.83 -13.24
CA LEU A 543 -2.01 3.49 -14.17
C LEU A 543 -0.73 4.26 -13.83
N ALA A 544 -0.82 5.55 -13.53
CA ALA A 544 0.33 6.34 -13.10
C ALA A 544 0.94 5.80 -11.80
N VAL A 545 0.10 5.44 -10.82
CA VAL A 545 0.55 4.78 -9.59
C VAL A 545 1.26 3.46 -9.90
N ALA A 546 0.68 2.61 -10.75
CA ALA A 546 1.28 1.33 -11.13
C ALA A 546 2.64 1.48 -11.83
N ILE A 547 2.78 2.50 -12.70
CA ILE A 547 4.06 2.84 -13.33
C ILE A 547 5.08 3.27 -12.26
N GLY A 548 4.68 4.10 -11.29
CA GLY A 548 5.53 4.49 -10.17
C GLY A 548 5.97 3.30 -9.33
N MET A 549 5.04 2.38 -9.01
CA MET A 549 5.34 1.15 -8.26
C MET A 549 6.35 0.26 -9.01
N LYS A 550 6.15 0.04 -10.32
CA LYS A 550 7.14 -0.69 -11.13
C LYS A 550 8.48 0.06 -11.20
N GLY A 551 8.44 1.39 -11.30
CA GLY A 551 9.63 2.25 -11.26
C GLY A 551 10.44 2.10 -9.97
N ALA A 552 9.78 1.88 -8.83
CA ALA A 552 10.47 1.59 -7.58
C ALA A 552 11.30 0.30 -7.67
N GLY A 553 10.74 -0.76 -8.27
CA GLY A 553 11.48 -1.98 -8.56
C GLY A 553 12.68 -1.71 -9.46
N MET A 554 12.48 -0.97 -10.56
CA MET A 554 13.55 -0.63 -11.52
C MET A 554 14.70 0.17 -10.89
N PHE A 555 14.44 1.05 -9.93
CA PHE A 555 15.50 1.69 -9.15
C PHE A 555 16.25 0.68 -8.30
N GLY A 556 15.54 -0.17 -7.54
CA GLY A 556 16.14 -1.19 -6.70
C GLY A 556 16.97 -2.23 -7.46
N GLU A 557 16.58 -2.58 -8.69
CA GLU A 557 17.31 -3.46 -9.58
C GLU A 557 18.75 -2.97 -9.85
N ASN A 558 18.94 -1.65 -9.88
CA ASN A 558 20.22 -1.02 -10.21
C ASN A 558 21.07 -0.67 -8.97
N ILE A 559 20.59 -0.99 -7.76
CA ILE A 559 21.27 -0.57 -6.52
C ILE A 559 22.70 -1.12 -6.44
N ASP A 560 22.89 -2.42 -6.72
CA ASP A 560 24.21 -3.06 -6.62
C ASP A 560 25.17 -2.56 -7.70
N LYS A 561 24.68 -2.40 -8.94
CA LYS A 561 25.48 -1.85 -10.03
C LYS A 561 26.00 -0.46 -9.70
N ILE A 562 25.10 0.43 -9.26
CA ILE A 562 25.47 1.81 -8.91
C ILE A 562 26.37 1.83 -7.66
N ALA A 563 26.06 1.00 -6.65
CA ALA A 563 26.86 0.94 -5.43
C ALA A 563 28.28 0.42 -5.67
N ASN A 564 28.45 -0.52 -6.59
CA ASN A 564 29.78 -1.03 -6.97
C ASN A 564 30.60 -0.03 -7.77
N GLU A 565 29.96 0.73 -8.67
CA GLU A 565 30.65 1.68 -9.55
C GLU A 565 30.92 3.04 -8.86
N HIS A 566 29.97 3.54 -8.07
CA HIS A 566 29.98 4.92 -7.54
C HIS A 566 29.76 5.01 -6.02
N GLY A 567 29.51 3.90 -5.35
CA GLY A 567 29.14 3.85 -3.94
C GLY A 567 27.62 3.98 -3.69
N LEU A 568 27.19 3.40 -2.57
CA LEU A 568 25.77 3.36 -2.19
C LEU A 568 25.18 4.76 -1.95
N SER A 569 25.95 5.70 -1.44
CA SER A 569 25.55 7.09 -1.25
C SER A 569 25.09 7.74 -2.57
N TYR A 570 25.79 7.45 -3.68
CA TYR A 570 25.43 7.97 -5.00
C TYR A 570 24.03 7.54 -5.46
N PHE A 571 23.64 6.30 -5.18
CA PHE A 571 22.29 5.81 -5.48
C PHE A 571 21.22 6.67 -4.79
N PHE A 572 21.37 6.97 -3.51
CA PHE A 572 20.42 7.79 -2.77
C PHE A 572 20.48 9.28 -3.18
N TRP A 573 21.65 9.81 -3.54
CA TRP A 573 21.76 11.15 -4.12
C TRP A 573 21.06 11.28 -5.46
N MET A 574 21.10 10.25 -6.31
CA MET A 574 20.36 10.22 -7.57
C MET A 574 18.85 10.34 -7.32
N LEU A 575 18.31 9.58 -6.37
CA LEU A 575 16.89 9.66 -5.98
C LEU A 575 16.56 11.04 -5.38
N THR A 576 17.45 11.61 -4.59
CA THR A 576 17.33 12.98 -4.07
C THR A 576 17.24 14.00 -5.21
N LEU A 577 18.12 13.92 -6.18
CA LEU A 577 18.15 14.83 -7.34
C LEU A 577 16.87 14.75 -8.17
N ILE A 578 16.40 13.53 -8.46
CA ILE A 578 15.11 13.33 -9.16
C ILE A 578 13.98 13.98 -8.39
N SER A 579 13.92 13.81 -7.06
CA SER A 579 12.88 14.43 -6.21
C SER A 579 12.94 15.95 -6.25
N ILE A 580 14.14 16.55 -6.22
CA ILE A 580 14.33 18.01 -6.32
C ILE A 580 13.86 18.52 -7.69
N ILE A 581 14.25 17.85 -8.78
CA ILE A 581 13.84 18.24 -10.14
C ILE A 581 12.31 18.24 -10.25
N VAL A 582 11.65 17.21 -9.76
CA VAL A 582 10.18 17.11 -9.78
C VAL A 582 9.53 18.16 -8.88
N ALA A 583 10.12 18.45 -7.71
CA ALA A 583 9.65 19.52 -6.82
C ALA A 583 9.71 20.89 -7.50
N VAL A 584 10.85 21.24 -8.09
CA VAL A 584 11.05 22.49 -8.83
C VAL A 584 10.10 22.58 -10.01
N PHE A 585 9.99 21.50 -10.80
CA PHE A 585 9.06 21.43 -11.93
C PHE A 585 7.60 21.68 -11.50
N SER A 586 7.16 21.06 -10.40
CA SER A 586 5.81 21.29 -9.84
C SER A 586 5.58 22.76 -9.48
N VAL A 587 6.55 23.40 -8.82
CA VAL A 587 6.44 24.80 -8.41
C VAL A 587 6.46 25.75 -9.60
N VAL A 588 7.36 25.56 -10.55
CA VAL A 588 7.48 26.37 -11.78
C VAL A 588 6.22 26.28 -12.63
N MET A 589 5.61 25.11 -12.73
CA MET A 589 4.36 24.92 -13.47
C MET A 589 3.12 25.46 -12.75
N SER A 590 3.23 25.93 -11.50
CA SER A 590 2.09 26.37 -10.70
C SER A 590 1.21 27.45 -11.38
N PRO A 591 1.73 28.51 -12.03
CA PRO A 591 0.91 29.49 -12.71
C PRO A 591 0.09 28.88 -13.87
N VAL A 592 0.71 27.98 -14.64
CA VAL A 592 0.08 27.30 -15.76
C VAL A 592 -1.07 26.41 -15.27
N ILE A 593 -0.78 25.57 -14.28
CA ILE A 593 -1.76 24.62 -13.73
C ILE A 593 -2.92 25.34 -13.05
N LYS A 594 -2.69 26.42 -12.31
CA LYS A 594 -3.77 27.25 -11.75
C LYS A 594 -4.72 27.77 -12.82
N LYS A 595 -4.20 28.18 -13.98
CA LYS A 595 -5.01 28.60 -15.11
C LYS A 595 -5.83 27.44 -15.68
N LEU A 596 -5.22 26.27 -15.88
CA LEU A 596 -5.89 25.06 -16.38
C LEU A 596 -6.99 24.54 -15.45
N MET A 597 -6.88 24.79 -14.15
CA MET A 597 -7.85 24.34 -13.14
C MET A 597 -9.12 25.20 -13.08
N HIS A 598 -9.19 26.36 -13.74
CA HIS A 598 -10.36 27.24 -13.79
C HIS A 598 -10.94 27.58 -12.40
N GLY A 599 -10.11 27.97 -11.45
CA GLY A 599 -10.52 28.39 -10.11
C GLY A 599 -10.86 27.27 -9.13
N VAL A 600 -10.75 26.01 -9.51
CA VAL A 600 -10.86 24.87 -8.57
C VAL A 600 -9.64 24.87 -7.65
N ARG A 601 -9.91 24.90 -6.31
CA ARG A 601 -8.89 24.90 -5.25
C ARG A 601 -8.94 23.63 -4.44
#